data_2640bccb5a124e5116f17842a3163634
#
_entry.id   2640bccb5a124e5116f17842a3163634
#
_cell.length_a   1.000
_cell.length_b   1.000
_cell.length_c   1.000
_cell.angle_alpha   90.00
_cell.angle_beta   90.00
_cell.angle_gamma   90.00
#
_symmetry.space_group_name_H-M   'P 1'
#
loop_
_entity.id
_entity.type
_entity.pdbx_description
1 polymer ?
#
loop_
_entity_poly.entity_id
_entity_poly.type
_entity_poly.pdbx_seq_one_letter_code
_entity_poly.pdbx_strand_id
1 'polypeptide(L)'
;MIVRKFMLDHIPAILYGAESNKVFLFIHGKNGCKEDAASFAETAILSGWQVLSIDLPEHGERKSGGVQMLPWNVVPELQSVMAYAKQHWNNIAIRANSIGAWFSMLSFANEPIHKCLFVSPILDMEKLIYIMMLWAQVSEEQLQQEGQIQTGFGETLFWEYLSYVRSHPITNWIAPTSILYAGQDNLTDRATVDDFTKRHHTKLTVMENGEHWFHTPEQLAFLEEWTEAEL
;
A
#
# COMPACT_ATOMS: atom_id res chain seq x y z
N MET A 1 -18.45 -5.24 -15.91
CA MET A 1 -17.10 -4.61 -15.90
C MET A 1 -16.16 -5.33 -16.86
N ILE A 2 -15.38 -4.61 -17.70
CA ILE A 2 -14.35 -5.21 -18.54
C ILE A 2 -13.15 -5.54 -17.67
N VAL A 3 -12.60 -6.76 -17.80
CA VAL A 3 -11.47 -7.25 -17.01
C VAL A 3 -10.45 -7.88 -17.96
N ARG A 4 -9.19 -7.44 -17.88
CA ARG A 4 -8.09 -7.96 -18.68
C ARG A 4 -6.94 -8.37 -17.78
N LYS A 5 -6.61 -9.66 -17.75
CA LYS A 5 -5.43 -10.20 -17.07
C LYS A 5 -4.26 -10.26 -18.04
N PHE A 6 -3.08 -9.87 -17.57
CA PHE A 6 -1.85 -9.90 -18.36
C PHE A 6 -0.62 -9.90 -17.45
N MET A 7 0.55 -10.06 -18.07
CA MET A 7 1.84 -9.90 -17.37
C MET A 7 2.43 -8.55 -17.76
N LEU A 8 2.81 -7.77 -16.76
CA LEU A 8 3.63 -6.59 -16.94
C LEU A 8 5.08 -7.02 -16.64
N ASP A 9 5.84 -7.30 -17.71
CA ASP A 9 7.09 -8.07 -17.61
C ASP A 9 6.85 -9.41 -16.90
N HIS A 10 7.31 -9.53 -15.67
CA HIS A 10 7.14 -10.72 -14.81
C HIS A 10 6.08 -10.53 -13.71
N ILE A 11 5.40 -9.40 -13.69
CA ILE A 11 4.43 -9.03 -12.65
C ILE A 11 3.02 -9.36 -13.13
N PRO A 12 2.28 -10.27 -12.47
CA PRO A 12 0.88 -10.53 -12.79
C PRO A 12 0.03 -9.28 -12.52
N ALA A 13 -0.78 -8.90 -13.49
CA ALA A 13 -1.58 -7.69 -13.46
C ALA A 13 -3.01 -7.92 -13.92
N ILE A 14 -3.94 -7.11 -13.42
CA ILE A 14 -5.31 -7.00 -13.88
C ILE A 14 -5.61 -5.54 -14.20
N LEU A 15 -6.19 -5.28 -15.36
CA LEU A 15 -6.75 -4.00 -15.71
C LEU A 15 -8.27 -4.10 -15.77
N TYR A 16 -8.94 -3.28 -14.96
CA TYR A 16 -10.38 -3.14 -14.91
C TYR A 16 -10.85 -1.89 -15.64
N GLY A 17 -11.99 -1.97 -16.30
CA GLY A 17 -12.66 -0.85 -16.95
C GLY A 17 -12.45 -0.76 -18.45
N ALA A 18 -13.32 0.03 -19.10
CA ALA A 18 -13.17 0.39 -20.51
C ALA A 18 -11.99 1.35 -20.69
N GLU A 19 -11.56 1.54 -21.92
CA GLU A 19 -10.48 2.47 -22.27
C GLU A 19 -10.75 3.88 -21.70
N SER A 20 -9.74 4.44 -21.06
CA SER A 20 -9.76 5.75 -20.43
C SER A 20 -8.37 6.37 -20.47
N ASN A 21 -8.28 7.69 -20.33
CA ASN A 21 -7.00 8.40 -20.13
C ASN A 21 -6.60 8.54 -18.65
N LYS A 22 -7.37 7.93 -17.74
CA LYS A 22 -7.18 7.97 -16.28
C LYS A 22 -7.03 6.56 -15.73
N VAL A 23 -6.08 6.35 -14.83
CA VAL A 23 -5.89 5.06 -14.15
C VAL A 23 -5.60 5.24 -12.66
N PHE A 24 -6.19 4.38 -11.84
CA PHE A 24 -5.69 4.10 -10.50
C PHE A 24 -4.73 2.92 -10.55
N LEU A 25 -3.53 3.08 -9.98
CA LEU A 25 -2.69 1.96 -9.62
C LEU A 25 -3.14 1.47 -8.25
N PHE A 26 -3.61 0.23 -8.18
CA PHE A 26 -4.04 -0.38 -6.93
C PHE A 26 -2.92 -1.25 -6.36
N ILE A 27 -2.42 -0.86 -5.17
CA ILE A 27 -1.34 -1.56 -4.48
C ILE A 27 -1.92 -2.18 -3.20
N HIS A 28 -2.05 -3.50 -3.21
CA HIS A 28 -2.63 -4.24 -2.08
C HIS A 28 -1.72 -4.24 -0.84
N GLY A 29 -2.28 -4.58 0.31
CA GLY A 29 -1.55 -4.77 1.56
C GLY A 29 -0.98 -6.19 1.72
N LYS A 30 -0.41 -6.46 2.89
CA LYS A 30 0.03 -7.82 3.28
C LYS A 30 -1.16 -8.80 3.18
N ASN A 31 -0.88 -10.01 2.71
CA ASN A 31 -1.86 -11.07 2.46
C ASN A 31 -2.90 -10.78 1.36
N GLY A 32 -2.82 -9.64 0.69
CA GLY A 32 -3.69 -9.29 -0.42
C GLY A 32 -3.25 -9.89 -1.76
N CYS A 33 -3.97 -9.51 -2.81
CA CYS A 33 -3.64 -9.86 -4.19
C CYS A 33 -4.24 -8.84 -5.16
N LYS A 34 -3.91 -8.94 -6.44
CA LYS A 34 -4.43 -8.03 -7.47
C LYS A 34 -5.94 -8.08 -7.65
N GLU A 35 -6.58 -9.19 -7.27
CA GLU A 35 -8.03 -9.35 -7.31
C GLU A 35 -8.76 -8.49 -6.28
N ASP A 36 -8.11 -8.08 -5.18
CA ASP A 36 -8.70 -7.23 -4.13
C ASP A 36 -9.11 -5.84 -4.66
N ALA A 37 -8.62 -5.46 -5.81
CA ALA A 37 -9.02 -4.22 -6.47
C ALA A 37 -10.46 -4.25 -7.04
N ALA A 38 -11.11 -5.41 -7.10
CA ALA A 38 -12.37 -5.57 -7.84
C ALA A 38 -13.48 -4.65 -7.32
N SER A 39 -13.73 -4.61 -6.02
CA SER A 39 -14.76 -3.74 -5.42
C SER A 39 -14.46 -2.25 -5.61
N PHE A 40 -13.21 -1.84 -5.41
CA PHE A 40 -12.77 -0.48 -5.69
C PHE A 40 -12.96 -0.11 -7.17
N ALA A 41 -12.65 -1.06 -8.08
CA ALA A 41 -12.79 -0.85 -9.52
C ALA A 41 -14.25 -0.64 -9.96
N GLU A 42 -15.21 -1.31 -9.31
CA GLU A 42 -16.64 -1.11 -9.60
C GLU A 42 -17.04 0.36 -9.40
N THR A 43 -16.59 0.99 -8.34
CA THR A 43 -16.86 2.41 -8.05
C THR A 43 -16.02 3.35 -8.91
N ALA A 44 -14.73 3.08 -9.07
CA ALA A 44 -13.80 3.94 -9.81
C ALA A 44 -14.17 4.07 -11.30
N ILE A 45 -14.68 2.98 -11.90
CA ILE A 45 -15.10 2.96 -13.30
C ILE A 45 -16.29 3.89 -13.54
N LEU A 46 -17.21 4.03 -12.60
CA LEU A 46 -18.35 4.96 -12.70
C LEU A 46 -17.87 6.42 -12.77
N SER A 47 -16.70 6.72 -12.21
CA SER A 47 -16.05 8.04 -12.29
C SER A 47 -15.07 8.16 -13.47
N GLY A 48 -15.08 7.18 -14.40
CA GLY A 48 -14.30 7.21 -15.64
C GLY A 48 -12.84 6.80 -15.46
N TRP A 49 -12.48 6.11 -14.37
CA TRP A 49 -11.14 5.59 -14.14
C TRP A 49 -11.02 4.13 -14.58
N GLN A 50 -9.88 3.77 -15.14
CA GLN A 50 -9.44 2.36 -15.14
C GLN A 50 -8.74 2.06 -13.81
N VAL A 51 -8.64 0.78 -13.46
CA VAL A 51 -7.86 0.34 -12.29
C VAL A 51 -6.88 -0.74 -12.74
N LEU A 52 -5.59 -0.45 -12.59
CA LEU A 52 -4.50 -1.39 -12.81
C LEU A 52 -4.04 -1.91 -11.45
N SER A 53 -4.22 -3.20 -11.21
CA SER A 53 -3.79 -3.88 -10.00
C SER A 53 -2.74 -4.93 -10.31
N ILE A 54 -1.79 -5.11 -9.40
CA ILE A 54 -0.67 -6.05 -9.53
C ILE A 54 -0.55 -6.95 -8.31
N ASP A 55 0.09 -8.11 -8.47
CA ASP A 55 0.55 -8.92 -7.35
C ASP A 55 1.95 -8.47 -6.90
N LEU A 56 2.08 -8.06 -5.64
CA LEU A 56 3.38 -7.83 -5.02
C LEU A 56 4.15 -9.16 -4.84
N PRO A 57 5.47 -9.15 -4.67
CA PRO A 57 6.24 -10.35 -4.31
C PRO A 57 5.61 -11.12 -3.15
N GLU A 58 5.70 -12.46 -3.17
CA GLU A 58 5.10 -13.39 -2.19
C GLU A 58 3.56 -13.40 -2.13
N HIS A 59 2.86 -12.69 -3.04
CA HIS A 59 1.40 -12.56 -3.01
C HIS A 59 0.75 -13.03 -4.32
N GLY A 60 -0.55 -13.33 -4.26
CA GLY A 60 -1.33 -13.73 -5.42
C GLY A 60 -0.70 -14.90 -6.18
N GLU A 61 -0.48 -14.74 -7.48
CA GLU A 61 0.17 -15.73 -8.34
C GLU A 61 1.69 -15.86 -8.08
N ARG A 62 2.28 -14.97 -7.25
CA ARG A 62 3.71 -14.96 -6.93
C ARG A 62 4.06 -15.62 -5.58
N LYS A 63 3.10 -16.22 -4.88
CA LYS A 63 3.30 -16.87 -3.56
C LYS A 63 4.45 -17.87 -3.54
N SER A 64 4.71 -18.55 -4.64
CA SER A 64 5.78 -19.56 -4.76
C SER A 64 6.97 -19.06 -5.61
N GLY A 65 7.03 -17.79 -5.94
CA GLY A 65 7.98 -17.23 -6.91
C GLY A 65 9.40 -16.99 -6.39
N GLY A 66 9.66 -17.20 -5.09
CA GLY A 66 11.00 -17.07 -4.48
C GLY A 66 11.50 -15.62 -4.31
N VAL A 67 10.78 -14.61 -4.82
CA VAL A 67 11.11 -13.20 -4.60
C VAL A 67 10.36 -12.71 -3.37
N GLN A 68 11.11 -12.26 -2.36
CA GLN A 68 10.54 -11.77 -1.10
C GLN A 68 9.98 -10.36 -1.24
N MET A 69 8.94 -10.04 -0.44
CA MET A 69 8.35 -8.69 -0.35
C MET A 69 9.22 -7.75 0.47
N LEU A 70 10.43 -7.50 -0.01
CA LEU A 70 11.42 -6.61 0.60
C LEU A 70 11.55 -5.33 -0.24
N PRO A 71 11.87 -4.18 0.36
CA PRO A 71 11.82 -2.89 -0.33
C PRO A 71 12.73 -2.84 -1.57
N TRP A 72 13.89 -3.46 -1.55
CA TRP A 72 14.80 -3.51 -2.70
C TRP A 72 14.31 -4.39 -3.86
N ASN A 73 13.28 -5.23 -3.64
CA ASN A 73 12.57 -5.95 -4.68
C ASN A 73 11.32 -5.20 -5.14
N VAL A 74 10.53 -4.70 -4.19
CA VAL A 74 9.24 -4.06 -4.47
C VAL A 74 9.41 -2.70 -5.15
N VAL A 75 10.35 -1.87 -4.68
CA VAL A 75 10.52 -0.50 -5.20
C VAL A 75 10.85 -0.47 -6.70
N PRO A 76 11.83 -1.24 -7.22
CA PRO A 76 12.09 -1.28 -8.65
C PRO A 76 10.91 -1.78 -9.48
N GLU A 77 10.16 -2.76 -8.98
CA GLU A 77 8.97 -3.27 -9.66
C GLU A 77 7.86 -2.21 -9.73
N LEU A 78 7.58 -1.50 -8.64
CA LEU A 78 6.60 -0.42 -8.64
C LEU A 78 7.03 0.72 -9.56
N GLN A 79 8.32 1.06 -9.62
CA GLN A 79 8.84 2.03 -10.58
C GLN A 79 8.63 1.59 -12.03
N SER A 80 8.79 0.30 -12.33
CA SER A 80 8.47 -0.27 -13.65
C SER A 80 6.97 -0.17 -13.97
N VAL A 81 6.10 -0.47 -12.99
CA VAL A 81 4.64 -0.30 -13.13
C VAL A 81 4.28 1.17 -13.41
N MET A 82 4.90 2.12 -12.70
CA MET A 82 4.69 3.55 -12.94
C MET A 82 5.18 3.97 -14.33
N ALA A 83 6.34 3.47 -14.77
CA ALA A 83 6.85 3.73 -16.10
C ALA A 83 5.90 3.23 -17.20
N TYR A 84 5.34 2.03 -17.02
CA TYR A 84 4.29 1.50 -17.88
C TYR A 84 3.04 2.39 -17.85
N ALA A 85 2.58 2.79 -16.66
CA ALA A 85 1.40 3.64 -16.52
C ALA A 85 1.56 4.97 -17.26
N LYS A 86 2.72 5.62 -17.17
CA LYS A 86 3.03 6.89 -17.84
C LYS A 86 3.02 6.79 -19.37
N GLN A 87 3.19 5.60 -19.94
CA GLN A 87 3.11 5.37 -21.38
C GLN A 87 1.67 5.22 -21.87
N HIS A 88 0.72 4.86 -20.99
CA HIS A 88 -0.64 4.48 -21.37
C HIS A 88 -1.71 5.45 -20.86
N TRP A 89 -1.43 6.25 -19.83
CA TRP A 89 -2.41 7.16 -19.22
C TRP A 89 -1.81 8.53 -18.92
N ASN A 90 -2.63 9.55 -19.07
CA ASN A 90 -2.25 10.93 -18.78
C ASN A 90 -2.49 11.31 -17.31
N ASN A 91 -3.45 10.66 -16.66
CA ASN A 91 -3.81 10.92 -15.27
C ASN A 91 -3.64 9.63 -14.47
N ILE A 92 -2.65 9.63 -13.59
CA ILE A 92 -2.33 8.49 -12.73
C ILE A 92 -2.68 8.84 -11.30
N ALA A 93 -3.45 7.98 -10.65
CA ALA A 93 -3.78 8.05 -9.24
C ALA A 93 -3.38 6.74 -8.54
N ILE A 94 -3.27 6.78 -7.21
CA ILE A 94 -2.89 5.62 -6.42
C ILE A 94 -4.02 5.27 -5.45
N ARG A 95 -4.37 3.99 -5.39
CA ARG A 95 -5.16 3.40 -4.32
C ARG A 95 -4.29 2.37 -3.62
N ALA A 96 -4.01 2.55 -2.34
CA ALA A 96 -3.13 1.65 -1.63
C ALA A 96 -3.62 1.31 -0.23
N ASN A 97 -3.40 0.07 0.18
CA ASN A 97 -3.81 -0.46 1.48
C ASN A 97 -2.58 -0.80 2.32
N SER A 98 -2.61 -0.42 3.61
CA SER A 98 -1.61 -0.84 4.59
C SER A 98 -0.16 -0.61 4.13
N ILE A 99 0.67 -1.65 4.09
CA ILE A 99 2.06 -1.60 3.60
C ILE A 99 2.18 -1.18 2.13
N GLY A 100 1.13 -1.41 1.32
CA GLY A 100 1.09 -0.93 -0.06
C GLY A 100 1.18 0.59 -0.16
N ALA A 101 0.65 1.33 0.83
CA ALA A 101 0.80 2.78 0.90
C ALA A 101 2.25 3.19 1.19
N TRP A 102 2.93 2.50 2.10
CA TRP A 102 4.34 2.74 2.39
C TRP A 102 5.23 2.50 1.16
N PHE A 103 5.04 1.37 0.48
CA PHE A 103 5.76 1.09 -0.76
C PHE A 103 5.45 2.12 -1.86
N SER A 104 4.20 2.59 -1.96
CA SER A 104 3.83 3.64 -2.91
C SER A 104 4.56 4.94 -2.63
N MET A 105 4.62 5.38 -1.37
CA MET A 105 5.33 6.58 -0.98
C MET A 105 6.84 6.48 -1.25
N LEU A 106 7.42 5.33 -0.96
CA LEU A 106 8.85 5.06 -1.20
C LEU A 106 9.20 5.05 -2.69
N SER A 107 8.31 4.49 -3.53
CA SER A 107 8.56 4.30 -4.96
C SER A 107 8.23 5.53 -5.80
N PHE A 108 7.26 6.35 -5.37
CA PHE A 108 6.62 7.37 -6.19
C PHE A 108 6.76 8.80 -5.64
N ALA A 109 7.65 9.05 -4.68
CA ALA A 109 7.80 10.35 -4.02
C ALA A 109 7.97 11.54 -4.98
N ASN A 110 8.56 11.32 -6.16
CA ASN A 110 8.83 12.35 -7.16
C ASN A 110 7.95 12.23 -8.43
N GLU A 111 6.93 11.36 -8.40
CA GLU A 111 6.06 11.17 -9.56
C GLU A 111 4.88 12.15 -9.57
N PRO A 112 4.44 12.62 -10.74
CA PRO A 112 3.29 13.51 -10.86
C PRO A 112 1.98 12.74 -10.69
N ILE A 113 1.58 12.48 -9.45
CA ILE A 113 0.39 11.75 -9.09
C ILE A 113 -0.79 12.71 -8.94
N HIS A 114 -1.90 12.40 -9.59
CA HIS A 114 -3.10 13.20 -9.55
C HIS A 114 -3.74 13.22 -8.15
N LYS A 115 -3.90 12.06 -7.53
CA LYS A 115 -4.35 11.88 -6.15
C LYS A 115 -4.00 10.49 -5.61
N CYS A 116 -4.00 10.37 -4.28
CA CYS A 116 -3.83 9.11 -3.58
C CYS A 116 -4.99 8.87 -2.61
N LEU A 117 -5.45 7.63 -2.58
CA LEU A 117 -6.45 7.13 -1.63
C LEU A 117 -5.80 6.01 -0.80
N PHE A 118 -5.42 6.30 0.42
CA PHE A 118 -4.76 5.35 1.32
C PHE A 118 -5.73 4.83 2.38
N VAL A 119 -5.80 3.52 2.55
CA VAL A 119 -6.63 2.86 3.58
C VAL A 119 -5.73 2.16 4.59
N SER A 120 -5.91 2.49 5.86
CA SER A 120 -5.10 1.99 6.98
C SER A 120 -3.59 1.99 6.65
N PRO A 121 -3.00 3.12 6.18
CA PRO A 121 -1.64 3.10 5.66
C PRO A 121 -0.61 2.84 6.75
N ILE A 122 0.45 2.09 6.40
CA ILE A 122 1.68 2.12 7.18
C ILE A 122 2.42 3.41 6.81
N LEU A 123 2.52 4.33 7.77
CA LEU A 123 3.12 5.66 7.57
C LEU A 123 4.52 5.78 8.20
N ASP A 124 4.84 4.88 9.12
CA ASP A 124 6.14 4.78 9.79
C ASP A 124 6.54 3.30 9.89
N MET A 125 7.34 2.84 8.94
CA MET A 125 7.78 1.45 8.88
C MET A 125 8.82 1.13 9.95
N GLU A 126 9.67 2.09 10.33
CA GLU A 126 10.64 1.87 11.40
C GLU A 126 9.91 1.59 12.72
N LYS A 127 8.90 2.40 13.03
CA LYS A 127 8.06 2.20 14.21
C LYS A 127 7.32 0.86 14.18
N LEU A 128 6.78 0.45 13.03
CA LEU A 128 6.13 -0.85 12.90
C LEU A 128 7.12 -1.99 13.15
N ILE A 129 8.34 -1.91 12.61
CA ILE A 129 9.38 -2.93 12.86
C ILE A 129 9.70 -3.01 14.36
N TYR A 130 9.81 -1.87 15.06
CA TYR A 130 10.01 -1.86 16.51
C TYR A 130 8.85 -2.47 17.29
N ILE A 131 7.60 -2.22 16.88
CA ILE A 131 6.42 -2.86 17.45
C ILE A 131 6.50 -4.38 17.28
N MET A 132 6.85 -4.85 16.09
CA MET A 132 7.02 -6.29 15.82
C MET A 132 8.18 -6.90 16.63
N MET A 133 9.29 -6.19 16.79
CA MET A 133 10.40 -6.61 17.66
C MET A 133 9.96 -6.73 19.11
N LEU A 134 9.16 -5.79 19.61
CA LEU A 134 8.59 -5.84 20.96
C LEU A 134 7.69 -7.07 21.14
N TRP A 135 6.81 -7.35 20.18
CA TRP A 135 5.94 -8.53 20.23
C TRP A 135 6.75 -9.84 20.20
N ALA A 136 7.84 -9.87 19.44
CA ALA A 136 8.75 -11.01 19.37
C ALA A 136 9.72 -11.12 20.55
N GLN A 137 9.78 -10.09 21.42
CA GLN A 137 10.79 -9.98 22.48
C GLN A 137 12.24 -9.99 21.97
N VAL A 138 12.46 -9.38 20.81
CA VAL A 138 13.76 -9.30 20.12
C VAL A 138 14.37 -7.91 20.34
N SER A 139 15.63 -7.84 20.81
CA SER A 139 16.35 -6.59 20.86
C SER A 139 16.98 -6.22 19.52
N GLU A 140 17.34 -4.95 19.35
CA GLU A 140 18.00 -4.48 18.12
C GLU A 140 19.37 -5.13 17.96
N GLU A 141 20.14 -5.27 19.07
CA GLU A 141 21.44 -5.93 19.07
C GLU A 141 21.33 -7.41 18.65
N GLN A 142 20.30 -8.09 19.13
CA GLN A 142 20.03 -9.47 18.74
C GLN A 142 19.71 -9.56 17.25
N LEU A 143 18.81 -8.71 16.73
CA LEU A 143 18.46 -8.68 15.30
C LEU A 143 19.69 -8.36 14.44
N GLN A 144 20.55 -7.47 14.90
CA GLN A 144 21.79 -7.12 14.20
C GLN A 144 22.77 -8.28 14.14
N GLN A 145 22.91 -9.03 15.24
CA GLN A 145 23.83 -10.18 15.32
C GLN A 145 23.36 -11.37 14.49
N GLU A 146 22.05 -11.65 14.49
CA GLU A 146 21.46 -12.79 13.79
C GLU A 146 21.16 -12.49 12.31
N GLY A 147 21.01 -11.19 11.95
CA GLY A 147 20.67 -10.74 10.61
C GLY A 147 19.19 -10.91 10.26
N GLN A 148 18.60 -12.05 10.64
CA GLN A 148 17.17 -12.32 10.46
C GLN A 148 16.63 -13.21 11.59
N ILE A 149 15.41 -12.95 12.02
CA ILE A 149 14.74 -13.69 13.10
C ILE A 149 13.29 -13.99 12.67
N GLN A 150 12.94 -15.27 12.65
CA GLN A 150 11.56 -15.70 12.45
C GLN A 150 10.75 -15.48 13.74
N THR A 151 9.62 -14.84 13.64
CA THR A 151 8.75 -14.56 14.78
C THR A 151 7.68 -15.64 14.96
N GLY A 152 7.14 -15.75 16.17
CA GLY A 152 6.03 -16.67 16.47
C GLY A 152 4.69 -16.32 15.82
N PHE A 153 4.55 -15.10 15.25
CA PHE A 153 3.35 -14.63 14.57
C PHE A 153 3.47 -14.65 13.02
N GLY A 154 4.49 -15.35 12.49
CA GLY A 154 4.59 -15.64 11.06
C GLY A 154 5.34 -14.62 10.22
N GLU A 155 5.87 -13.53 10.81
CA GLU A 155 6.73 -12.58 10.12
C GLU A 155 8.20 -12.91 10.37
N THR A 156 9.07 -12.51 9.44
CA THR A 156 10.52 -12.54 9.63
C THR A 156 11.04 -11.12 9.77
N LEU A 157 11.71 -10.85 10.88
CA LEU A 157 12.44 -9.61 11.09
C LEU A 157 13.79 -9.69 10.39
N PHE A 158 14.15 -8.65 9.64
CA PHE A 158 15.44 -8.55 8.96
C PHE A 158 16.19 -7.30 9.42
N TRP A 159 17.43 -7.45 9.83
CA TRP A 159 18.31 -6.31 10.12
C TRP A 159 18.50 -5.39 8.91
N GLU A 160 18.66 -6.00 7.72
CA GLU A 160 18.79 -5.24 6.47
C GLU A 160 17.56 -4.39 6.16
N TYR A 161 16.34 -4.91 6.46
CA TYR A 161 15.11 -4.16 6.28
C TYR A 161 15.07 -2.93 7.20
N LEU A 162 15.36 -3.10 8.49
CA LEU A 162 15.41 -1.99 9.45
C LEU A 162 16.46 -0.95 9.02
N SER A 163 17.64 -1.40 8.59
CA SER A 163 18.71 -0.53 8.09
C SER A 163 18.29 0.23 6.82
N TYR A 164 17.59 -0.44 5.92
CA TYR A 164 17.06 0.17 4.70
C TYR A 164 16.04 1.27 5.03
N VAL A 165 15.09 0.99 5.91
CA VAL A 165 14.05 1.95 6.33
C VAL A 165 14.68 3.21 6.93
N ARG A 166 15.68 3.07 7.78
CA ARG A 166 16.42 4.19 8.38
C ARG A 166 17.16 5.04 7.36
N SER A 167 17.70 4.41 6.30
CA SER A 167 18.41 5.12 5.24
C SER A 167 17.49 5.71 4.16
N HIS A 168 16.20 5.32 4.14
CA HIS A 168 15.20 5.77 3.18
C HIS A 168 13.93 6.32 3.87
N PRO A 169 14.05 7.33 4.74
CA PRO A 169 12.88 7.89 5.42
C PRO A 169 11.97 8.61 4.42
N ILE A 170 10.65 8.48 4.62
CA ILE A 170 9.67 9.25 3.84
C ILE A 170 9.60 10.66 4.42
N THR A 171 10.42 11.55 3.90
CA THR A 171 10.51 12.95 4.36
C THR A 171 9.72 13.92 3.49
N ASN A 172 9.48 13.57 2.24
CA ASN A 172 8.80 14.43 1.28
C ASN A 172 7.73 13.62 0.53
N TRP A 173 6.47 13.89 0.86
CA TRP A 173 5.32 13.37 0.13
C TRP A 173 4.42 14.53 -0.26
N ILE A 174 4.33 14.82 -1.56
CA ILE A 174 3.64 16.00 -2.10
C ILE A 174 2.35 15.67 -2.85
N ALA A 175 2.10 14.38 -3.14
CA ALA A 175 0.90 13.98 -3.85
C ALA A 175 -0.35 14.27 -3.02
N PRO A 176 -1.40 14.87 -3.61
CA PRO A 176 -2.68 15.07 -2.92
C PRO A 176 -3.21 13.74 -2.38
N THR A 177 -3.37 13.61 -1.07
CA THR A 177 -3.66 12.33 -0.44
C THR A 177 -4.86 12.44 0.51
N SER A 178 -5.80 11.52 0.36
CA SER A 178 -6.87 11.25 1.33
C SER A 178 -6.58 9.93 2.03
N ILE A 179 -6.66 9.95 3.34
CA ILE A 179 -6.43 8.80 4.21
C ILE A 179 -7.74 8.41 4.87
N LEU A 180 -8.11 7.13 4.75
CA LEU A 180 -9.08 6.48 5.62
C LEU A 180 -8.33 5.72 6.70
N TYR A 181 -8.48 6.14 7.94
CA TYR A 181 -7.83 5.55 9.10
C TYR A 181 -8.82 4.77 9.96
N ALA A 182 -8.41 3.59 10.37
CA ALA A 182 -9.14 2.74 11.29
C ALA A 182 -8.82 3.14 12.74
N GLY A 183 -9.79 3.59 13.51
CA GLY A 183 -9.59 4.10 14.87
C GLY A 183 -9.08 3.04 15.86
N GLN A 184 -9.27 1.75 15.57
CA GLN A 184 -8.75 0.61 16.34
C GLN A 184 -7.52 -0.03 15.67
N ASP A 185 -6.80 0.71 14.83
CA ASP A 185 -5.59 0.22 14.17
C ASP A 185 -4.49 -0.09 15.20
N ASN A 186 -3.94 -1.30 15.11
CA ASN A 186 -2.87 -1.77 15.99
C ASN A 186 -1.48 -1.77 15.33
N LEU A 187 -1.38 -1.36 14.06
CA LEU A 187 -0.12 -1.30 13.30
C LEU A 187 0.38 0.14 13.12
N THR A 188 -0.54 1.09 12.96
CA THR A 188 -0.23 2.52 12.88
C THR A 188 -1.07 3.25 13.93
N ASP A 189 -0.44 3.87 14.91
CA ASP A 189 -1.17 4.61 15.95
C ASP A 189 -1.64 5.99 15.45
N ARG A 190 -2.64 6.51 16.14
CA ARG A 190 -3.27 7.79 15.82
C ARG A 190 -2.27 8.96 15.77
N ALA A 191 -1.31 9.00 16.67
CA ALA A 191 -0.33 10.09 16.72
C ALA A 191 0.56 10.11 15.47
N THR A 192 0.93 8.94 14.96
CA THR A 192 1.67 8.80 13.69
C THR A 192 0.85 9.31 12.50
N VAL A 193 -0.44 8.99 12.46
CA VAL A 193 -1.34 9.47 11.40
C VAL A 193 -1.54 10.99 11.46
N ASP A 194 -1.78 11.53 12.64
CA ASP A 194 -1.98 12.97 12.84
C ASP A 194 -0.72 13.77 12.47
N ASP A 195 0.48 13.27 12.84
CA ASP A 195 1.76 13.90 12.48
C ASP A 195 1.99 13.87 10.96
N PHE A 196 1.75 12.72 10.33
CA PHE A 196 1.86 12.59 8.87
C PHE A 196 0.89 13.53 8.16
N THR A 197 -0.37 13.56 8.60
CA THR A 197 -1.42 14.43 8.04
C THR A 197 -1.04 15.90 8.14
N LYS A 198 -0.53 16.32 9.29
CA LYS A 198 -0.07 17.70 9.50
C LYS A 198 1.14 18.04 8.64
N ARG A 199 2.12 17.13 8.55
CA ARG A 199 3.39 17.35 7.83
C ARG A 199 3.18 17.40 6.32
N HIS A 200 2.30 16.56 5.78
CA HIS A 200 2.08 16.41 4.35
C HIS A 200 0.76 17.00 3.86
N HIS A 201 0.00 17.70 4.73
CA HIS A 201 -1.28 18.34 4.40
C HIS A 201 -2.30 17.40 3.76
N THR A 202 -2.38 16.16 4.24
CA THR A 202 -3.31 15.15 3.73
C THR A 202 -4.71 15.31 4.34
N LYS A 203 -5.74 14.85 3.63
CA LYS A 203 -7.10 14.76 4.17
C LYS A 203 -7.23 13.48 5.00
N LEU A 204 -7.76 13.57 6.21
CA LEU A 204 -7.94 12.44 7.11
C LEU A 204 -9.43 12.20 7.38
N THR A 205 -9.86 10.97 7.14
CA THR A 205 -11.16 10.45 7.60
C THR A 205 -10.90 9.31 8.57
N VAL A 206 -11.61 9.30 9.68
CA VAL A 206 -11.43 8.28 10.74
C VAL A 206 -12.73 7.52 10.89
N MET A 207 -12.65 6.19 10.80
CA MET A 207 -13.70 5.30 11.29
C MET A 207 -13.34 4.86 12.71
N GLU A 208 -13.94 5.45 13.73
CA GLU A 208 -13.54 5.27 15.14
C GLU A 208 -13.56 3.80 15.59
N ASN A 209 -14.52 3.02 15.10
CA ASN A 209 -14.63 1.58 15.41
C ASN A 209 -14.03 0.69 14.30
N GLY A 210 -13.32 1.29 13.32
CA GLY A 210 -12.66 0.55 12.26
C GLY A 210 -11.44 -0.22 12.76
N GLU A 211 -11.24 -1.41 12.27
CA GLU A 211 -10.02 -2.20 12.48
C GLU A 211 -9.07 -2.04 11.28
N HIS A 212 -7.78 -2.29 11.47
CA HIS A 212 -6.77 -2.15 10.40
C HIS A 212 -7.21 -2.80 9.09
N TRP A 213 -7.82 -3.96 9.16
CA TRP A 213 -8.43 -4.66 8.05
C TRP A 213 -9.94 -4.45 8.05
N PHE A 214 -10.43 -3.59 7.18
CA PHE A 214 -11.88 -3.36 6.97
C PHE A 214 -12.54 -4.61 6.43
N HIS A 215 -13.35 -5.31 7.23
CA HIS A 215 -13.90 -6.64 6.88
C HIS A 215 -15.34 -6.87 7.32
N THR A 216 -15.82 -6.14 8.31
CA THR A 216 -17.24 -6.27 8.72
C THR A 216 -18.15 -5.55 7.71
N PRO A 217 -19.43 -5.94 7.60
CA PRO A 217 -20.37 -5.25 6.71
C PRO A 217 -20.43 -3.73 6.94
N GLU A 218 -20.37 -3.28 8.19
CA GLU A 218 -20.37 -1.85 8.55
C GLU A 218 -19.08 -1.17 8.09
N GLN A 219 -17.93 -1.81 8.31
CA GLN A 219 -16.64 -1.26 7.88
C GLN A 219 -16.51 -1.20 6.35
N LEU A 220 -17.03 -2.21 5.65
CA LEU A 220 -17.04 -2.25 4.19
C LEU A 220 -17.98 -1.18 3.60
N ALA A 221 -19.16 -0.97 4.19
CA ALA A 221 -20.06 0.08 3.77
C ALA A 221 -19.43 1.47 3.98
N PHE A 222 -18.78 1.71 5.11
CA PHE A 222 -18.06 2.97 5.37
C PHE A 222 -16.91 3.20 4.37
N LEU A 223 -16.16 2.15 4.05
CA LEU A 223 -15.08 2.19 3.06
C LEU A 223 -15.63 2.53 1.67
N GLU A 224 -16.78 1.97 1.29
CA GLU A 224 -17.45 2.25 0.02
C GLU A 224 -17.93 3.71 -0.05
N GLU A 225 -18.65 4.20 0.95
CA GLU A 225 -19.10 5.60 1.04
C GLU A 225 -17.92 6.58 0.99
N TRP A 226 -16.84 6.30 1.72
CA TRP A 226 -15.63 7.11 1.66
C TRP A 226 -14.99 7.08 0.26
N THR A 227 -14.95 5.90 -0.37
CA THR A 227 -14.39 5.75 -1.72
C THR A 227 -15.19 6.56 -2.74
N GLU A 228 -16.52 6.51 -2.69
CA GLU A 228 -17.41 7.31 -3.55
C GLU A 228 -17.20 8.82 -3.37
N ALA A 229 -17.05 9.26 -2.12
CA ALA A 229 -16.83 10.68 -1.80
C ALA A 229 -15.46 11.20 -2.27
N GLU A 230 -14.46 10.33 -2.43
CA GLU A 230 -13.10 10.70 -2.83
C GLU A 230 -12.84 10.54 -4.33
N LEU A 231 -13.71 9.90 -5.09
CA LEU A 231 -13.59 9.71 -6.55
C LEU A 231 -14.11 10.88 -7.35
#